data_179b2543c2774bdbd978d9578d2ae051
#
_entry.id   179b2543c2774bdbd978d9578d2ae051
#
_cell.length_a   1.000
_cell.length_b   1.000
_cell.length_c   1.000
_cell.angle_alpha   90.00
_cell.angle_beta   90.00
_cell.angle_gamma   90.00
#
_symmetry.space_group_name_H-M   'P 1'
#
loop_
_entity.id
_entity.type
_entity.pdbx_description
1 polymer ?
#
loop_
_entity_poly.entity_id
_entity_poly.type
_entity_poly.pdbx_seq_one_letter_code
_entity_poly.pdbx_strand_id
1 'polypeptide(L)'
;MVGRHRRSSIGLLPRIASAAALAALVLGGAAGPTAAADFPPSDSLYHNYAEMVTDINAVAAAHPDIVEVHSIGKSYQGRDIWIAKISDNVATDEPEPEILIDALHHAREHLTLEQALYTLHLLADNYGTDPTVTSLVNSREVWIIFDVNPDGAEYDLTCLHSAKPPYCAWRKNRQPNARTSYVGTDINRNYGYHWGCCSGSSTKPSSLTYRGRAAWSTPEARVVRDFVNSRVVGGIQQIRAHITLHTNGELVLWPYGYTTANVPRDMSLVDHNTFVAMGRKTASLNGYTAEQSSDLYITDGDEIDWMYGVHRIFSFTWELYPTEKPTVWGDHYPADERIAPQTARNRNALLYVINVGGCPYRAIGQTKALCGPFYDDLEISRGWQVNPDGTDTATRGAWSRGVPGGTSTGGHAMQLARTASGTKDFATGRPAGTNPNAYDLDGKTTIRSVPIQLPATPGPLSFLYYFAHTNSSFMDNFTVSIEAGGTRTEIYRENGTHLLDPARWARVTRPLTAWAGQSVQIVFQASDLGTNNLIEAAVDDVRIEQP
;
A
#
# COMPACT_ATOMS: atom_id res chain seq x y z
N MET A 1 35.59 8.82 -69.14
CA MET A 1 35.19 8.37 -70.47
C MET A 1 33.68 8.14 -70.37
N VAL A 2 32.93 9.04 -70.90
CA VAL A 2 32.22 9.05 -72.18
C VAL A 2 31.24 7.87 -72.25
N GLY A 3 29.97 7.99 -72.41
CA GLY A 3 29.07 9.06 -72.89
C GLY A 3 27.70 8.39 -73.04
N ARG A 4 26.62 9.09 -72.80
CA ARG A 4 25.68 9.67 -73.78
C ARG A 4 24.93 8.67 -74.66
N HIS A 5 23.70 8.61 -74.72
CA HIS A 5 22.63 9.37 -75.40
C HIS A 5 21.37 8.47 -75.53
N ARG A 6 20.23 8.94 -75.21
CA ARG A 6 19.17 9.75 -75.91
C ARG A 6 18.17 8.90 -76.72
N ARG A 7 16.91 9.29 -76.44
CA ARG A 7 15.71 9.53 -77.25
C ARG A 7 14.84 8.29 -77.54
N SER A 8 13.63 8.41 -77.17
CA SER A 8 12.39 9.10 -77.60
C SER A 8 11.65 8.32 -78.67
N SER A 9 10.41 8.00 -78.48
CA SER A 9 9.25 8.63 -79.10
C SER A 9 8.06 7.67 -79.16
N ILE A 10 6.92 8.19 -78.76
CA ILE A 10 5.66 8.32 -79.49
C ILE A 10 4.86 7.02 -79.70
N GLY A 11 3.69 6.96 -79.05
CA GLY A 11 2.48 7.03 -79.72
C GLY A 11 1.49 5.88 -79.63
N LEU A 12 0.33 6.23 -79.33
CA LEU A 12 -1.03 5.75 -79.61
C LEU A 12 -1.77 4.98 -78.51
N LEU A 13 -2.69 5.74 -77.95
CA LEU A 13 -4.00 5.22 -77.54
C LEU A 13 -4.75 4.55 -78.71
N PRO A 14 -5.63 3.56 -78.47
CA PRO A 14 -6.97 3.88 -78.05
C PRO A 14 -7.77 2.80 -77.27
N ARG A 15 -8.85 3.29 -76.78
CA ARG A 15 -10.19 2.70 -76.54
C ARG A 15 -10.52 2.09 -75.17
N ILE A 16 -11.32 2.86 -74.57
CA ILE A 16 -12.37 2.70 -73.56
C ILE A 16 -13.13 1.37 -73.69
N ALA A 17 -13.18 0.63 -72.59
CA ALA A 17 -14.25 -0.30 -72.31
C ALA A 17 -14.68 -0.07 -70.84
N SER A 18 -15.84 0.52 -70.69
CA SER A 18 -16.51 0.77 -69.42
C SER A 18 -16.98 -0.55 -68.83
N ALA A 19 -16.39 -0.96 -67.68
CA ALA A 19 -16.96 -1.97 -66.82
C ALA A 19 -17.49 -1.26 -65.58
N ALA A 20 -18.81 -1.19 -65.47
CA ALA A 20 -19.51 -0.69 -64.28
C ALA A 20 -19.27 -1.69 -63.11
N ALA A 21 -18.42 -1.33 -62.16
CA ALA A 21 -18.32 -2.02 -60.90
C ALA A 21 -19.35 -1.42 -59.93
N LEU A 22 -20.38 -2.18 -59.58
CA LEU A 22 -21.27 -1.90 -58.49
C LEU A 22 -20.46 -1.90 -57.18
N ALA A 23 -20.17 -0.71 -56.65
CA ALA A 23 -19.66 -0.57 -55.29
C ALA A 23 -20.85 -0.75 -54.34
N ALA A 24 -20.94 -1.91 -53.70
CA ALA A 24 -21.81 -2.09 -52.54
C ALA A 24 -21.24 -1.24 -51.40
N LEU A 25 -21.89 -0.11 -51.13
CA LEU A 25 -21.68 0.69 -49.92
C LEU A 25 -22.15 -0.17 -48.72
N VAL A 26 -21.21 -0.83 -48.03
CA VAL A 26 -21.44 -1.33 -46.70
C VAL A 26 -21.48 -0.08 -45.80
N LEU A 27 -22.71 0.41 -45.53
CA LEU A 27 -22.97 1.31 -44.42
C LEU A 27 -22.64 0.54 -43.13
N GLY A 28 -21.39 0.64 -42.72
CA GLY A 28 -20.99 0.34 -41.34
C GLY A 28 -21.70 1.39 -40.49
N GLY A 29 -22.83 1.01 -39.89
CA GLY A 29 -23.45 1.79 -38.83
C GLY A 29 -22.42 1.93 -37.71
N ALA A 30 -21.87 3.14 -37.58
CA ALA A 30 -21.26 3.52 -36.33
C ALA A 30 -22.35 3.36 -35.28
N ALA A 31 -22.22 2.38 -34.38
CA ALA A 31 -23.05 2.35 -33.19
C ALA A 31 -22.80 3.71 -32.51
N GLY A 32 -23.84 4.54 -32.46
CA GLY A 32 -23.82 5.76 -31.67
C GLY A 32 -23.45 5.38 -30.22
N PRO A 33 -22.93 6.29 -29.44
CA PRO A 33 -22.69 6.03 -28.04
C PRO A 33 -23.97 5.47 -27.43
N THR A 34 -23.94 4.23 -26.98
CA THR A 34 -25.01 3.70 -26.12
C THR A 34 -25.13 4.67 -24.96
N ALA A 35 -26.35 5.20 -24.74
CA ALA A 35 -26.58 6.00 -23.55
C ALA A 35 -25.99 5.26 -22.34
N ALA A 36 -25.31 5.99 -21.48
CA ALA A 36 -24.81 5.42 -20.23
C ALA A 36 -25.99 4.79 -19.49
N ALA A 37 -25.76 3.67 -18.86
CA ALA A 37 -26.76 3.09 -17.98
C ALA A 37 -26.97 4.06 -16.79
N ASP A 38 -28.20 4.19 -16.35
CA ASP A 38 -28.57 5.16 -15.34
C ASP A 38 -29.41 4.51 -14.23
N PHE A 39 -29.39 5.11 -13.04
CA PHE A 39 -30.24 4.72 -11.94
C PHE A 39 -31.71 4.96 -12.26
N PRO A 40 -32.63 4.13 -11.74
CA PRO A 40 -34.05 4.39 -11.92
C PRO A 40 -34.46 5.68 -11.20
N PRO A 41 -35.57 6.33 -11.61
CA PRO A 41 -36.01 7.58 -11.00
C PRO A 41 -36.24 7.51 -9.48
N SER A 42 -36.42 6.33 -8.91
CA SER A 42 -36.53 6.12 -7.45
C SER A 42 -35.20 6.17 -6.73
N ASP A 43 -34.07 6.13 -7.44
CA ASP A 43 -32.72 6.09 -6.91
C ASP A 43 -31.83 7.11 -7.63
N SER A 44 -32.43 8.21 -8.12
CA SER A 44 -31.79 9.23 -8.97
C SER A 44 -30.78 10.13 -8.25
N LEU A 45 -30.61 9.95 -6.94
CA LEU A 45 -29.57 10.64 -6.17
C LEU A 45 -28.24 9.87 -6.13
N TYR A 46 -28.21 8.63 -6.62
CA TYR A 46 -26.95 7.91 -6.84
C TYR A 46 -26.28 8.38 -8.12
N HIS A 47 -24.96 8.42 -8.14
CA HIS A 47 -24.16 8.79 -9.31
C HIS A 47 -23.75 7.56 -10.13
N ASN A 48 -24.05 7.59 -11.44
CA ASN A 48 -23.42 6.69 -12.41
C ASN A 48 -22.00 7.18 -12.74
N TYR A 49 -21.24 6.40 -13.53
CA TYR A 49 -19.85 6.75 -13.88
C TYR A 49 -19.72 8.14 -14.54
N ALA A 50 -20.62 8.52 -15.44
CA ALA A 50 -20.53 9.81 -16.14
C ALA A 50 -20.85 11.00 -15.22
N GLU A 51 -21.80 10.84 -14.31
CA GLU A 51 -22.16 11.82 -13.30
C GLU A 51 -21.04 11.98 -12.27
N MET A 52 -20.46 10.88 -11.78
CA MET A 52 -19.26 10.90 -10.94
C MET A 52 -18.13 11.70 -11.60
N VAL A 53 -17.80 11.41 -12.88
CA VAL A 53 -16.74 12.14 -13.61
C VAL A 53 -17.07 13.63 -13.73
N THR A 54 -18.34 13.96 -13.91
CA THR A 54 -18.79 15.37 -13.99
C THR A 54 -18.60 16.07 -12.66
N ASP A 55 -19.00 15.44 -11.56
CA ASP A 55 -18.93 16.00 -10.21
C ASP A 55 -17.48 16.22 -9.76
N ILE A 56 -16.62 15.19 -9.85
CA ILE A 56 -15.22 15.32 -9.42
C ILE A 56 -14.45 16.40 -10.19
N ASN A 57 -14.73 16.56 -11.50
CA ASN A 57 -14.13 17.63 -12.29
C ASN A 57 -14.71 19.01 -11.94
N ALA A 58 -15.98 19.09 -11.57
CA ALA A 58 -16.58 20.34 -11.11
C ALA A 58 -15.95 20.80 -9.79
N VAL A 59 -15.72 19.89 -8.84
CA VAL A 59 -15.03 20.18 -7.57
C VAL A 59 -13.60 20.63 -7.84
N ALA A 60 -12.83 19.93 -8.68
CA ALA A 60 -11.47 20.34 -9.04
C ALA A 60 -11.42 21.72 -9.71
N ALA A 61 -12.40 22.03 -10.56
CA ALA A 61 -12.50 23.35 -11.19
C ALA A 61 -12.88 24.47 -10.20
N ALA A 62 -13.65 24.14 -9.16
CA ALA A 62 -14.04 25.08 -8.10
C ALA A 62 -12.90 25.32 -7.08
N HIS A 63 -12.04 24.33 -6.86
CA HIS A 63 -10.98 24.34 -5.86
C HIS A 63 -9.60 24.00 -6.45
N PRO A 64 -9.12 24.68 -7.53
CA PRO A 64 -7.94 24.28 -8.30
C PRO A 64 -6.62 24.36 -7.51
N ASP A 65 -6.60 25.09 -6.41
CA ASP A 65 -5.39 25.23 -5.57
C ASP A 65 -5.21 24.05 -4.62
N ILE A 66 -6.28 23.29 -4.33
CA ILE A 66 -6.29 22.21 -3.33
C ILE A 66 -6.80 20.86 -3.85
N VAL A 67 -7.38 20.80 -5.05
CA VAL A 67 -7.90 19.55 -5.63
C VAL A 67 -7.35 19.35 -7.03
N GLU A 68 -6.72 18.20 -7.25
CA GLU A 68 -6.32 17.71 -8.57
C GLU A 68 -7.01 16.37 -8.85
N VAL A 69 -7.57 16.22 -10.07
CA VAL A 69 -8.21 14.98 -10.53
C VAL A 69 -7.51 14.46 -11.77
N HIS A 70 -7.12 13.19 -11.77
CA HIS A 70 -6.53 12.53 -12.94
C HIS A 70 -6.83 11.03 -12.97
N SER A 71 -6.59 10.40 -14.13
CA SER A 71 -6.70 8.94 -14.28
C SER A 71 -5.40 8.25 -13.87
N ILE A 72 -5.49 7.24 -13.01
CA ILE A 72 -4.36 6.40 -12.62
C ILE A 72 -4.23 5.13 -13.46
N GLY A 73 -5.17 4.88 -14.37
CA GLY A 73 -5.16 3.74 -15.27
C GLY A 73 -6.55 3.41 -15.79
N LYS A 74 -6.67 2.22 -16.37
CA LYS A 74 -7.92 1.81 -17.01
C LYS A 74 -8.40 0.46 -16.53
N SER A 75 -9.72 0.33 -16.43
CA SER A 75 -10.44 -0.92 -16.23
C SER A 75 -10.28 -1.86 -17.45
N TYR A 76 -10.79 -3.08 -17.32
CA TYR A 76 -10.74 -4.06 -18.41
C TYR A 76 -11.41 -3.57 -19.71
N GLN A 77 -12.54 -2.85 -19.64
CA GLN A 77 -13.24 -2.32 -20.80
C GLN A 77 -12.74 -0.92 -21.23
N GLY A 78 -11.71 -0.40 -20.57
CA GLY A 78 -11.03 0.84 -20.98
C GLY A 78 -11.56 2.11 -20.34
N ARG A 79 -12.45 2.04 -19.32
CA ARG A 79 -12.86 3.20 -18.52
C ARG A 79 -11.70 3.66 -17.65
N ASP A 80 -11.57 4.97 -17.47
CA ASP A 80 -10.57 5.53 -16.57
C ASP A 80 -10.91 5.21 -15.11
N ILE A 81 -9.90 4.88 -14.33
CA ILE A 81 -9.99 4.81 -12.87
C ILE A 81 -9.48 6.15 -12.35
N TRP A 82 -10.40 6.95 -11.84
CA TRP A 82 -10.14 8.33 -11.45
C TRP A 82 -9.71 8.42 -9.99
N ILE A 83 -8.75 9.30 -9.75
CA ILE A 83 -8.30 9.66 -8.41
C ILE A 83 -8.32 11.17 -8.23
N ALA A 84 -8.66 11.63 -7.02
CA ALA A 84 -8.41 13.00 -6.59
C ALA A 84 -7.27 13.04 -5.59
N LYS A 85 -6.39 14.04 -5.71
CA LYS A 85 -5.47 14.50 -4.67
C LYS A 85 -6.08 15.73 -4.01
N ILE A 86 -6.07 15.79 -2.68
CA ILE A 86 -6.46 16.96 -1.89
C ILE A 86 -5.30 17.33 -0.96
N SER A 87 -4.76 18.55 -1.12
CA SER A 87 -3.64 19.10 -0.35
C SER A 87 -3.60 20.61 -0.56
N ASP A 88 -3.03 21.39 0.36
CA ASP A 88 -2.89 22.85 0.22
C ASP A 88 -1.90 23.28 -0.87
N ASN A 89 -1.03 22.36 -1.32
CA ASN A 89 -0.12 22.54 -2.47
C ASN A 89 -0.31 21.41 -3.48
N VAL A 90 -1.51 21.24 -4.01
CA VAL A 90 -1.91 20.06 -4.77
C VAL A 90 -0.99 19.69 -5.95
N ALA A 91 -0.36 20.70 -6.59
CA ALA A 91 0.57 20.51 -7.72
C ALA A 91 1.96 20.01 -7.30
N THR A 92 2.24 19.94 -6.00
CA THR A 92 3.54 19.55 -5.45
C THR A 92 3.41 18.24 -4.68
N ASP A 93 4.38 17.34 -4.83
CA ASP A 93 4.53 16.15 -3.97
C ASP A 93 5.30 16.59 -2.70
N GLU A 94 4.59 16.71 -1.60
CA GLU A 94 5.13 17.23 -0.35
C GLU A 94 5.59 16.09 0.58
N PRO A 95 6.56 16.34 1.47
CA PRO A 95 6.98 15.32 2.45
C PRO A 95 5.97 15.18 3.59
N GLU A 96 4.70 15.07 3.26
CA GLU A 96 3.57 14.94 4.18
C GLU A 96 3.04 13.50 4.21
N PRO A 97 2.42 13.08 5.33
CA PRO A 97 1.77 11.79 5.38
C PRO A 97 0.57 11.72 4.43
N GLU A 98 0.49 10.64 3.70
CA GLU A 98 -0.61 10.39 2.78
C GLU A 98 -1.66 9.47 3.37
N ILE A 99 -2.92 9.71 3.02
CA ILE A 99 -4.07 8.87 3.33
C ILE A 99 -4.76 8.50 2.02
N LEU A 100 -5.02 7.21 1.82
CA LEU A 100 -5.75 6.71 0.67
C LEU A 100 -7.16 6.27 1.09
N ILE A 101 -8.15 6.62 0.27
CA ILE A 101 -9.53 6.14 0.38
C ILE A 101 -9.92 5.61 -0.99
N ASP A 102 -10.53 4.44 -1.06
CA ASP A 102 -11.07 3.93 -2.31
C ASP A 102 -12.47 3.33 -2.14
N ALA A 103 -13.17 3.18 -3.26
CA ALA A 103 -14.55 2.74 -3.30
C ALA A 103 -14.82 1.80 -4.50
N LEU A 104 -15.96 1.13 -4.45
CA LEU A 104 -16.48 0.31 -5.56
C LEU A 104 -15.54 -0.79 -6.06
N HIS A 105 -14.86 -1.52 -5.18
CA HIS A 105 -14.27 -2.80 -5.56
C HIS A 105 -15.34 -3.78 -6.04
N HIS A 106 -16.50 -3.76 -5.35
CA HIS A 106 -17.66 -4.57 -5.71
C HIS A 106 -18.72 -3.70 -6.34
N ALA A 107 -19.05 -4.02 -7.55
CA ALA A 107 -19.89 -3.23 -8.45
C ALA A 107 -21.27 -2.82 -7.90
N ARG A 108 -21.90 -3.67 -7.09
CA ARG A 108 -23.24 -3.44 -6.51
C ARG A 108 -23.26 -2.57 -5.26
N GLU A 109 -22.10 -2.11 -4.80
CA GLU A 109 -21.96 -1.40 -3.53
C GLU A 109 -21.96 0.12 -3.75
N HIS A 110 -22.98 0.64 -4.44
CA HIS A 110 -23.03 2.02 -4.95
C HIS A 110 -22.94 3.09 -3.87
N LEU A 111 -23.40 2.84 -2.63
CA LEU A 111 -23.27 3.79 -1.53
C LEU A 111 -21.79 4.13 -1.21
N THR A 112 -20.86 3.28 -1.60
CA THR A 112 -19.43 3.52 -1.40
C THR A 112 -18.90 4.65 -2.27
N LEU A 113 -19.39 4.78 -3.50
CA LEU A 113 -19.10 5.92 -4.38
C LEU A 113 -19.62 7.23 -3.75
N GLU A 114 -20.85 7.21 -3.24
CA GLU A 114 -21.44 8.39 -2.59
C GLU A 114 -20.64 8.82 -1.34
N GLN A 115 -20.09 7.85 -0.60
CA GLN A 115 -19.22 8.16 0.53
C GLN A 115 -17.88 8.75 0.07
N ALA A 116 -17.32 8.29 -1.05
CA ALA A 116 -16.10 8.86 -1.63
C ALA A 116 -16.33 10.29 -2.12
N LEU A 117 -17.43 10.55 -2.84
CA LEU A 117 -17.84 11.89 -3.27
C LEU A 117 -18.09 12.81 -2.07
N TYR A 118 -18.84 12.33 -1.07
CA TYR A 118 -19.02 13.07 0.19
C TYR A 118 -17.69 13.47 0.83
N THR A 119 -16.68 12.58 0.80
CA THR A 119 -15.37 12.86 1.38
C THR A 119 -14.62 13.94 0.59
N LEU A 120 -14.70 13.91 -0.74
CA LEU A 120 -14.15 14.97 -1.59
C LEU A 120 -14.78 16.33 -1.25
N HIS A 121 -16.11 16.43 -1.23
CA HIS A 121 -16.84 17.65 -0.88
C HIS A 121 -16.57 18.08 0.57
N LEU A 122 -16.51 17.13 1.52
CA LEU A 122 -16.18 17.44 2.91
C LEU A 122 -14.84 18.18 3.02
N LEU A 123 -13.82 17.74 2.30
CA LEU A 123 -12.48 18.33 2.37
C LEU A 123 -12.38 19.62 1.55
N ALA A 124 -12.89 19.63 0.33
CA ALA A 124 -12.77 20.75 -0.59
C ALA A 124 -13.64 21.95 -0.16
N ASP A 125 -14.96 21.74 0.03
CA ASP A 125 -15.92 22.84 0.28
C ASP A 125 -15.77 23.46 1.68
N ASN A 126 -15.17 22.74 2.63
CA ASN A 126 -14.98 23.25 3.99
C ASN A 126 -13.54 23.75 4.26
N TYR A 127 -12.65 23.67 3.27
CA TYR A 127 -11.31 24.26 3.38
C TYR A 127 -11.40 25.78 3.54
N GLY A 128 -10.61 26.33 4.47
CA GLY A 128 -10.65 27.75 4.82
C GLY A 128 -11.82 28.18 5.72
N THR A 129 -12.83 27.32 5.92
CA THR A 129 -14.03 27.64 6.74
C THR A 129 -14.15 26.77 7.98
N ASP A 130 -13.86 25.47 7.88
CA ASP A 130 -13.76 24.56 9.03
C ASP A 130 -12.28 24.43 9.45
N PRO A 131 -11.92 24.87 10.69
CA PRO A 131 -10.52 24.80 11.13
C PRO A 131 -9.94 23.40 11.17
N THR A 132 -10.77 22.37 11.43
CA THR A 132 -10.31 20.98 11.46
C THR A 132 -9.98 20.51 10.06
N VAL A 133 -10.86 20.73 9.09
CA VAL A 133 -10.64 20.38 7.68
C VAL A 133 -9.41 21.14 7.14
N THR A 134 -9.35 22.44 7.37
CA THR A 134 -8.21 23.26 6.92
C THR A 134 -6.88 22.76 7.47
N SER A 135 -6.83 22.43 8.76
CA SER A 135 -5.61 21.89 9.38
C SER A 135 -5.21 20.53 8.80
N LEU A 136 -6.18 19.70 8.43
CA LEU A 136 -5.90 18.39 7.84
C LEU A 136 -5.39 18.53 6.41
N VAL A 137 -6.01 19.35 5.59
CA VAL A 137 -5.60 19.58 4.19
C VAL A 137 -4.21 20.25 4.13
N ASN A 138 -3.89 21.16 5.10
CA ASN A 138 -2.58 21.81 5.21
C ASN A 138 -1.46 20.91 5.77
N SER A 139 -1.72 19.66 6.07
CA SER A 139 -0.71 18.80 6.71
C SER A 139 -0.80 17.34 6.26
N ARG A 140 -1.57 17.06 5.20
CA ARG A 140 -1.81 15.74 4.64
C ARG A 140 -2.03 15.84 3.14
N GLU A 141 -1.58 14.83 2.42
CA GLU A 141 -2.06 14.54 1.08
C GLU A 141 -3.15 13.46 1.17
N VAL A 142 -4.39 13.80 0.84
CA VAL A 142 -5.50 12.84 0.83
C VAL A 142 -5.80 12.43 -0.59
N TRP A 143 -5.76 11.12 -0.86
CA TRP A 143 -6.02 10.52 -2.15
C TRP A 143 -7.36 9.79 -2.11
N ILE A 144 -8.21 9.97 -3.11
CA ILE A 144 -9.52 9.30 -3.21
C ILE A 144 -9.66 8.65 -4.59
N ILE A 145 -9.73 7.31 -4.63
CA ILE A 145 -10.11 6.55 -5.83
C ILE A 145 -11.62 6.32 -5.75
N PHE A 146 -12.37 6.89 -6.68
CA PHE A 146 -13.84 6.91 -6.60
C PHE A 146 -14.48 5.59 -7.00
N ASP A 147 -13.96 4.94 -8.04
CA ASP A 147 -14.53 3.71 -8.60
C ASP A 147 -13.40 2.80 -9.11
N VAL A 148 -13.08 1.76 -8.35
CA VAL A 148 -12.07 0.76 -8.72
C VAL A 148 -12.60 -0.20 -9.80
N ASN A 149 -13.93 -0.39 -9.89
CA ASN A 149 -14.59 -1.34 -10.78
C ASN A 149 -15.65 -0.71 -11.70
N PRO A 150 -15.31 0.33 -12.48
CA PRO A 150 -16.29 1.09 -13.27
C PRO A 150 -17.02 0.24 -14.31
N ASP A 151 -16.39 -0.80 -14.82
CA ASP A 151 -17.07 -1.71 -15.76
C ASP A 151 -18.15 -2.55 -15.08
N GLY A 152 -17.88 -2.98 -13.86
CA GLY A 152 -18.83 -3.74 -13.05
C GLY A 152 -20.00 -2.86 -12.60
N ALA A 153 -19.73 -1.65 -12.10
CA ALA A 153 -20.72 -0.70 -11.63
C ALA A 153 -21.71 -0.33 -12.74
N GLU A 154 -21.19 0.07 -13.92
CA GLU A 154 -22.01 0.35 -15.08
C GLU A 154 -22.83 -0.88 -15.55
N TYR A 155 -22.25 -2.07 -15.49
CA TYR A 155 -22.98 -3.29 -15.84
C TYR A 155 -24.10 -3.58 -14.85
N ASP A 156 -23.92 -3.31 -13.58
CA ASP A 156 -24.94 -3.53 -12.55
C ASP A 156 -26.23 -2.77 -12.83
N LEU A 157 -26.13 -1.60 -13.45
CA LEU A 157 -27.26 -0.75 -13.84
C LEU A 157 -27.98 -1.23 -15.13
N THR A 158 -27.39 -2.15 -15.90
CA THR A 158 -27.99 -2.60 -17.18
C THR A 158 -29.11 -3.64 -17.03
N CYS A 159 -29.28 -4.20 -15.87
CA CYS A 159 -30.30 -5.24 -15.64
C CYS A 159 -31.64 -4.62 -15.32
N LEU A 160 -32.42 -4.39 -16.37
CA LEU A 160 -33.82 -3.98 -16.25
C LEU A 160 -34.66 -5.18 -15.81
N HIS A 161 -34.58 -5.56 -14.55
CA HIS A 161 -35.48 -6.57 -13.99
C HIS A 161 -36.83 -5.95 -13.64
N SER A 162 -37.92 -6.64 -14.01
CA SER A 162 -39.27 -6.34 -13.54
C SER A 162 -39.45 -6.61 -12.03
N ALA A 163 -38.45 -7.20 -11.41
CA ALA A 163 -38.37 -7.43 -9.96
C ALA A 163 -37.63 -6.29 -9.29
N LYS A 164 -38.06 -5.87 -8.12
CA LYS A 164 -37.35 -4.88 -7.29
C LYS A 164 -36.25 -5.56 -6.48
N PRO A 165 -35.03 -4.99 -6.42
CA PRO A 165 -34.52 -3.81 -7.13
C PRO A 165 -34.21 -4.11 -8.60
N PRO A 166 -34.16 -3.06 -9.47
CA PRO A 166 -33.94 -3.22 -10.91
C PRO A 166 -32.44 -3.34 -11.28
N TYR A 167 -31.62 -3.98 -10.48
CA TYR A 167 -30.17 -4.10 -10.63
C TYR A 167 -29.75 -5.55 -10.92
N CYS A 168 -28.52 -5.73 -11.44
CA CYS A 168 -27.96 -7.06 -11.70
C CYS A 168 -27.47 -7.80 -10.44
N ALA A 169 -27.30 -7.12 -9.33
CA ALA A 169 -26.59 -7.59 -8.13
C ALA A 169 -25.17 -8.07 -8.47
N TRP A 170 -24.51 -7.33 -9.37
CA TRP A 170 -23.18 -7.70 -9.87
C TRP A 170 -22.08 -7.30 -8.87
N ARG A 171 -21.18 -8.23 -8.57
CA ARG A 171 -20.08 -7.98 -7.62
C ARG A 171 -18.73 -7.81 -8.31
N LYS A 172 -18.42 -8.69 -9.27
CA LYS A 172 -17.09 -8.86 -9.87
C LYS A 172 -16.81 -7.80 -10.94
N ASN A 173 -15.56 -7.74 -11.45
CA ASN A 173 -15.26 -6.95 -12.64
C ASN A 173 -15.87 -7.58 -13.91
N ARG A 174 -15.57 -7.02 -15.10
CA ARG A 174 -16.13 -7.50 -16.37
C ARG A 174 -15.13 -8.25 -17.26
N GLN A 175 -13.98 -8.65 -16.74
CA GLN A 175 -13.00 -9.42 -17.48
C GLN A 175 -13.51 -10.84 -17.79
N PRO A 176 -13.57 -11.28 -19.06
CA PRO A 176 -13.95 -12.64 -19.41
C PRO A 176 -12.98 -13.69 -18.85
N ASN A 177 -13.50 -14.81 -18.47
CA ASN A 177 -12.71 -15.95 -18.02
C ASN A 177 -12.53 -16.96 -19.15
N ALA A 178 -11.29 -17.40 -19.39
CA ALA A 178 -10.98 -18.35 -20.46
C ALA A 178 -11.72 -19.68 -20.30
N ARG A 179 -12.26 -20.22 -21.40
CA ARG A 179 -12.91 -21.54 -21.49
C ARG A 179 -14.20 -21.70 -20.65
N THR A 180 -14.87 -20.59 -20.34
CA THR A 180 -16.16 -20.59 -19.62
C THR A 180 -17.00 -19.39 -20.07
N SER A 181 -18.32 -19.48 -19.87
CA SER A 181 -19.25 -18.37 -20.07
C SER A 181 -19.33 -17.43 -18.87
N TYR A 182 -18.77 -17.81 -17.73
CA TYR A 182 -18.77 -16.97 -16.55
C TYR A 182 -17.77 -15.82 -16.70
N VAL A 183 -18.23 -14.60 -16.40
CA VAL A 183 -17.46 -13.37 -16.49
C VAL A 183 -17.07 -12.89 -15.10
N GLY A 184 -15.95 -12.18 -15.04
CA GLY A 184 -15.51 -11.42 -13.88
C GLY A 184 -14.69 -12.22 -12.86
N THR A 185 -13.83 -11.45 -12.21
CA THR A 185 -13.03 -11.83 -11.05
C THR A 185 -13.42 -10.92 -9.90
N ASP A 186 -13.47 -11.42 -8.69
CA ASP A 186 -13.57 -10.61 -7.48
C ASP A 186 -12.25 -9.86 -7.28
N ILE A 187 -12.27 -8.53 -7.49
CA ILE A 187 -11.08 -7.70 -7.41
C ILE A 187 -10.48 -7.78 -6.01
N ASN A 188 -11.35 -7.78 -4.96
CA ASN A 188 -10.94 -7.89 -3.55
C ASN A 188 -10.61 -9.33 -3.12
N ARG A 189 -10.25 -10.20 -4.07
CA ARG A 189 -9.64 -11.52 -3.89
C ARG A 189 -8.46 -11.72 -4.86
N ASN A 190 -8.02 -10.64 -5.54
CA ASN A 190 -7.00 -10.72 -6.59
C ASN A 190 -5.68 -10.04 -6.22
N TYR A 191 -5.54 -9.52 -5.00
CA TYR A 191 -4.31 -8.96 -4.45
C TYR A 191 -3.30 -10.06 -4.10
N GLY A 192 -1.98 -9.72 -4.11
CA GLY A 192 -0.93 -10.75 -4.10
C GLY A 192 -0.55 -11.31 -2.74
N TYR A 193 -0.95 -10.65 -1.64
CA TYR A 193 -0.59 -11.10 -0.30
C TYR A 193 -1.47 -12.27 0.12
N HIS A 194 -0.87 -13.38 0.51
CA HIS A 194 -1.56 -14.63 0.85
C HIS A 194 -2.63 -15.09 -0.17
N TRP A 195 -2.49 -14.74 -1.44
CA TRP A 195 -3.43 -15.08 -2.49
C TRP A 195 -3.69 -16.58 -2.59
N GLY A 196 -4.93 -16.98 -2.34
CA GLY A 196 -5.38 -18.35 -2.46
C GLY A 196 -4.83 -19.31 -1.40
N CYS A 197 -4.31 -18.82 -0.27
CA CYS A 197 -3.70 -19.65 0.77
C CYS A 197 -4.71 -20.45 1.59
N CYS A 198 -5.83 -19.79 1.96
CA CYS A 198 -6.47 -20.09 3.24
C CYS A 198 -7.96 -20.43 3.10
N SER A 199 -8.41 -20.77 1.89
CA SER A 199 -9.80 -21.08 1.53
C SER A 199 -10.78 -19.91 1.67
N GLY A 200 -10.26 -18.67 1.74
CA GLY A 200 -11.04 -17.43 1.81
C GLY A 200 -11.54 -16.93 0.45
N SER A 201 -11.17 -17.60 -0.66
CA SER A 201 -11.58 -17.29 -2.01
C SER A 201 -11.83 -18.55 -2.85
N SER A 202 -12.51 -18.39 -3.98
CA SER A 202 -12.91 -19.51 -4.86
C SER A 202 -12.01 -19.62 -6.10
N THR A 203 -11.74 -20.85 -6.53
CA THR A 203 -11.14 -21.16 -7.84
C THR A 203 -12.18 -21.29 -8.97
N LYS A 204 -13.49 -21.25 -8.65
CA LYS A 204 -14.57 -21.44 -9.62
C LYS A 204 -15.01 -20.10 -10.21
N PRO A 205 -14.92 -19.87 -11.54
CA PRO A 205 -15.36 -18.63 -12.18
C PRO A 205 -16.84 -18.27 -11.95
N SER A 206 -17.68 -19.26 -11.61
CA SER A 206 -19.09 -19.06 -11.27
C SER A 206 -19.31 -18.46 -9.88
N SER A 207 -18.30 -18.51 -9.00
CA SER A 207 -18.40 -17.96 -7.64
C SER A 207 -18.32 -16.44 -7.66
N LEU A 208 -19.01 -15.80 -6.72
CA LEU A 208 -18.90 -14.37 -6.45
C LEU A 208 -17.54 -14.00 -5.88
N THR A 209 -16.86 -14.93 -5.19
CA THR A 209 -15.52 -14.76 -4.61
C THR A 209 -14.41 -15.38 -5.46
N TYR A 210 -14.61 -15.47 -6.79
CA TYR A 210 -13.61 -16.01 -7.70
C TYR A 210 -12.36 -15.13 -7.73
N ARG A 211 -11.21 -15.69 -7.28
CA ARG A 211 -9.96 -14.97 -7.11
C ARG A 211 -9.14 -14.69 -8.39
N GLY A 212 -9.67 -15.10 -9.57
CA GLY A 212 -8.91 -15.02 -10.82
C GLY A 212 -7.96 -16.21 -11.02
N ARG A 213 -7.24 -16.18 -12.15
CA ARG A 213 -6.28 -17.24 -12.54
C ARG A 213 -4.92 -17.13 -11.86
N ALA A 214 -4.59 -15.95 -11.39
CA ALA A 214 -3.36 -15.61 -10.67
C ALA A 214 -3.61 -14.33 -9.86
N ALA A 215 -2.81 -14.09 -8.85
CA ALA A 215 -2.74 -12.78 -8.21
C ALA A 215 -2.46 -11.70 -9.28
N TRP A 216 -3.06 -10.53 -9.11
CA TRP A 216 -2.89 -9.40 -10.04
C TRP A 216 -3.32 -9.70 -11.48
N SER A 217 -4.25 -10.64 -11.67
CA SER A 217 -4.73 -10.97 -13.02
C SER A 217 -5.75 -9.97 -13.58
N THR A 218 -6.36 -9.13 -12.73
CA THR A 218 -7.27 -8.06 -13.14
C THR A 218 -6.52 -6.76 -13.39
N PRO A 219 -6.88 -5.95 -14.41
CA PRO A 219 -6.27 -4.65 -14.62
C PRO A 219 -6.56 -3.69 -13.45
N GLU A 220 -7.75 -3.74 -12.87
CA GLU A 220 -8.19 -2.87 -11.79
C GLU A 220 -7.30 -3.05 -10.54
N ALA A 221 -7.07 -4.29 -10.08
CA ALA A 221 -6.16 -4.54 -8.96
C ALA A 221 -4.72 -4.11 -9.26
N ARG A 222 -4.28 -4.21 -10.54
CA ARG A 222 -2.95 -3.71 -10.92
C ARG A 222 -2.87 -2.19 -10.87
N VAL A 223 -3.92 -1.49 -11.28
CA VAL A 223 -3.97 -0.02 -11.23
C VAL A 223 -3.82 0.46 -9.79
N VAL A 224 -4.58 -0.09 -8.85
CA VAL A 224 -4.44 0.23 -7.41
C VAL A 224 -3.04 -0.10 -6.90
N ARG A 225 -2.53 -1.30 -7.22
CA ARG A 225 -1.16 -1.72 -6.84
C ARG A 225 -0.10 -0.74 -7.35
N ASP A 226 -0.18 -0.37 -8.62
CA ASP A 226 0.84 0.44 -9.28
C ASP A 226 0.81 1.88 -8.73
N PHE A 227 -0.39 2.41 -8.40
CA PHE A 227 -0.53 3.67 -7.68
C PHE A 227 0.13 3.59 -6.29
N VAL A 228 -0.24 2.61 -5.45
CA VAL A 228 0.32 2.45 -4.10
C VAL A 228 1.85 2.27 -4.14
N ASN A 229 2.35 1.49 -5.10
CA ASN A 229 3.80 1.31 -5.29
C ASN A 229 4.49 2.61 -5.71
N SER A 230 3.83 3.48 -6.49
CA SER A 230 4.38 4.77 -6.89
C SER A 230 4.58 5.73 -5.70
N ARG A 231 3.83 5.50 -4.60
CA ARG A 231 3.95 6.28 -3.37
C ARG A 231 5.08 5.78 -2.43
N VAL A 232 5.94 4.88 -2.89
CA VAL A 232 7.19 4.53 -2.20
C VAL A 232 8.29 5.47 -2.69
N VAL A 233 8.51 6.55 -1.98
CA VAL A 233 9.50 7.58 -2.30
C VAL A 233 10.75 7.38 -1.46
N GLY A 234 11.91 7.25 -2.11
CA GLY A 234 13.18 6.99 -1.41
C GLY A 234 13.18 5.72 -0.54
N GLY A 235 12.38 4.70 -0.89
CA GLY A 235 12.23 3.47 -0.12
C GLY A 235 11.24 3.55 1.05
N ILE A 236 10.57 4.69 1.24
CA ILE A 236 9.60 4.93 2.32
C ILE A 236 8.20 5.06 1.72
N GLN A 237 7.26 4.24 2.19
CA GLN A 237 5.86 4.36 1.82
C GLN A 237 5.27 5.64 2.43
N GLN A 238 4.70 6.52 1.59
CA GLN A 238 4.11 7.78 2.02
C GLN A 238 2.68 7.59 2.55
N ILE A 239 1.90 6.66 1.97
CA ILE A 239 0.57 6.31 2.46
C ILE A 239 0.71 5.63 3.83
N ARG A 240 0.14 6.25 4.87
CA ARG A 240 0.23 5.77 6.26
C ARG A 240 -1.04 5.09 6.73
N ALA A 241 -2.20 5.55 6.21
CA ALA A 241 -3.49 4.97 6.52
C ALA A 241 -4.33 4.83 5.25
N HIS A 242 -5.22 3.86 5.25
CA HIS A 242 -6.06 3.53 4.12
C HIS A 242 -7.46 3.11 4.59
N ILE A 243 -8.48 3.49 3.82
CA ILE A 243 -9.86 3.04 3.99
C ILE A 243 -10.35 2.53 2.64
N THR A 244 -10.71 1.25 2.56
CA THR A 244 -11.50 0.73 1.44
C THR A 244 -12.96 0.66 1.83
N LEU A 245 -13.81 1.31 1.03
CA LEU A 245 -15.24 1.43 1.29
C LEU A 245 -15.98 0.26 0.64
N HIS A 246 -16.78 -0.43 1.45
CA HIS A 246 -17.63 -1.56 1.07
C HIS A 246 -19.04 -1.38 1.61
N THR A 247 -19.98 -2.20 1.18
CA THR A 247 -21.27 -2.44 1.80
C THR A 247 -21.52 -3.96 1.83
N ASN A 248 -22.15 -4.49 2.87
CA ASN A 248 -22.87 -3.82 3.94
C ASN A 248 -22.52 -4.47 5.28
N GLY A 249 -22.89 -3.84 6.40
CA GLY A 249 -22.68 -4.47 7.71
C GLY A 249 -22.56 -3.48 8.87
N GLU A 250 -22.25 -2.21 8.59
CA GLU A 250 -21.90 -1.19 9.59
C GLU A 250 -20.69 -1.65 10.44
N LEU A 251 -19.60 -2.10 9.75
CA LEU A 251 -18.39 -2.61 10.38
C LEU A 251 -17.17 -1.74 10.06
N VAL A 252 -16.19 -1.78 10.96
CA VAL A 252 -14.83 -1.28 10.75
C VAL A 252 -13.88 -2.45 10.97
N LEU A 253 -13.34 -2.99 9.88
CA LEU A 253 -12.54 -4.19 9.86
C LEU A 253 -11.06 -3.85 9.68
N TRP A 254 -10.16 -4.55 10.41
CA TRP A 254 -8.71 -4.45 10.24
C TRP A 254 -8.08 -5.79 9.89
N PRO A 255 -6.86 -5.83 9.31
CA PRO A 255 -6.12 -7.06 9.02
C PRO A 255 -5.82 -7.90 10.25
N TYR A 256 -5.69 -9.20 10.10
CA TYR A 256 -5.71 -9.88 8.81
C TYR A 256 -7.03 -10.63 8.61
N GLY A 257 -7.43 -10.74 7.34
CA GLY A 257 -8.55 -11.59 6.94
C GLY A 257 -8.14 -13.03 6.68
N TYR A 258 -6.85 -13.30 6.33
CA TYR A 258 -6.39 -14.64 5.99
C TYR A 258 -6.25 -15.59 7.21
N THR A 259 -6.28 -15.07 8.42
CA THR A 259 -6.06 -15.83 9.67
C THR A 259 -6.87 -15.28 10.83
N THR A 260 -7.33 -16.19 11.72
CA THR A 260 -8.00 -15.81 12.98
C THR A 260 -7.02 -15.47 14.11
N ALA A 261 -5.71 -15.59 13.89
CA ALA A 261 -4.74 -15.17 14.88
C ALA A 261 -4.68 -13.64 14.95
N ASN A 262 -4.90 -13.08 16.13
CA ASN A 262 -4.86 -11.62 16.34
C ASN A 262 -3.47 -11.03 16.07
N VAL A 263 -2.41 -11.73 16.44
CA VAL A 263 -1.03 -11.33 16.23
C VAL A 263 -0.29 -12.49 15.55
N PRO A 264 -0.48 -12.70 14.24
CA PRO A 264 0.30 -13.68 13.50
C PRO A 264 1.76 -13.24 13.38
N ARG A 265 2.62 -14.10 12.82
CA ARG A 265 4.07 -13.83 12.76
C ARG A 265 4.44 -12.57 11.97
N ASP A 266 3.63 -12.18 11.02
CA ASP A 266 3.83 -11.04 10.12
C ASP A 266 3.15 -9.74 10.58
N MET A 267 2.63 -9.73 11.82
CA MET A 267 2.11 -8.54 12.51
C MET A 267 2.79 -8.37 13.87
N SER A 268 3.29 -7.16 14.15
CA SER A 268 3.80 -6.85 15.48
C SER A 268 2.66 -6.63 16.47
N LEU A 269 2.91 -6.89 17.77
CA LEU A 269 1.92 -6.60 18.82
C LEU A 269 1.60 -5.10 18.90
N VAL A 270 2.57 -4.25 18.59
CA VAL A 270 2.40 -2.78 18.58
C VAL A 270 1.42 -2.38 17.46
N ASP A 271 1.59 -2.95 16.27
CA ASP A 271 0.71 -2.67 15.14
C ASP A 271 -0.70 -3.22 15.39
N HIS A 272 -0.81 -4.45 15.90
CA HIS A 272 -2.11 -4.99 16.31
C HIS A 272 -2.85 -4.06 17.28
N ASN A 273 -2.16 -3.62 18.33
CA ASN A 273 -2.75 -2.70 19.32
C ASN A 273 -3.16 -1.37 18.68
N THR A 274 -2.39 -0.89 17.69
CA THR A 274 -2.70 0.31 16.92
C THR A 274 -3.95 0.13 16.06
N PHE A 275 -4.08 -0.99 15.34
CA PHE A 275 -5.29 -1.36 14.60
C PHE A 275 -6.52 -1.39 15.50
N VAL A 276 -6.43 -2.10 16.63
CA VAL A 276 -7.54 -2.19 17.60
C VAL A 276 -7.94 -0.83 18.14
N ALA A 277 -6.97 0.02 18.49
CA ALA A 277 -7.24 1.36 19.01
C ALA A 277 -7.89 2.26 17.95
N MET A 278 -7.34 2.28 16.72
CA MET A 278 -7.89 3.06 15.61
C MET A 278 -9.29 2.56 15.22
N GLY A 279 -9.47 1.26 15.01
CA GLY A 279 -10.74 0.66 14.60
C GLY A 279 -11.85 0.93 15.61
N ARG A 280 -11.59 0.69 16.89
CA ARG A 280 -12.56 0.96 17.97
C ARG A 280 -12.91 2.44 18.09
N LYS A 281 -11.93 3.33 17.96
CA LYS A 281 -12.19 4.77 17.98
C LYS A 281 -13.02 5.21 16.78
N THR A 282 -12.69 4.74 15.58
CA THR A 282 -13.46 4.98 14.36
C THR A 282 -14.91 4.53 14.53
N ALA A 283 -15.12 3.28 14.96
CA ALA A 283 -16.45 2.72 15.19
C ALA A 283 -17.25 3.50 16.24
N SER A 284 -16.59 4.00 17.30
CA SER A 284 -17.25 4.85 18.30
C SER A 284 -17.74 6.21 17.76
N LEU A 285 -17.17 6.69 16.64
CA LEU A 285 -17.51 7.97 16.03
C LEU A 285 -18.64 7.88 15.01
N ASN A 286 -18.80 6.72 14.34
CA ASN A 286 -19.87 6.50 13.36
C ASN A 286 -20.96 5.52 13.84
N GLY A 287 -20.76 4.88 15.01
CA GLY A 287 -21.71 3.95 15.59
C GLY A 287 -21.67 2.55 14.92
N TYR A 288 -20.55 2.19 14.28
CA TYR A 288 -20.32 0.89 13.68
C TYR A 288 -19.73 -0.11 14.70
N THR A 289 -19.59 -1.38 14.30
CA THR A 289 -18.89 -2.39 15.09
C THR A 289 -17.45 -2.52 14.58
N ALA A 290 -16.50 -2.66 15.49
CA ALA A 290 -15.07 -2.77 15.15
C ALA A 290 -14.55 -4.17 15.49
N GLU A 291 -14.00 -4.88 14.48
CA GLU A 291 -13.52 -6.25 14.65
C GLU A 291 -12.40 -6.59 13.65
N GLN A 292 -11.71 -7.71 13.85
CA GLN A 292 -10.76 -8.20 12.86
C GLN A 292 -11.51 -8.74 11.63
N SER A 293 -10.98 -8.53 10.43
CA SER A 293 -11.63 -8.97 9.17
C SER A 293 -11.98 -10.46 9.17
N SER A 294 -11.14 -11.30 9.77
CA SER A 294 -11.40 -12.74 9.89
C SER A 294 -12.52 -13.11 10.88
N ASP A 295 -12.95 -12.18 11.76
CA ASP A 295 -14.08 -12.43 12.65
C ASP A 295 -15.40 -12.43 11.87
N LEU A 296 -15.47 -11.66 10.76
CA LEU A 296 -16.58 -11.71 9.82
C LEU A 296 -16.54 -13.03 9.02
N TYR A 297 -15.46 -13.30 8.31
CA TYR A 297 -15.12 -14.59 7.66
C TYR A 297 -13.68 -14.57 7.14
N ILE A 298 -13.09 -15.75 6.94
CA ILE A 298 -11.75 -15.86 6.35
C ILE A 298 -11.77 -15.38 4.90
N THR A 299 -10.85 -14.47 4.56
CA THR A 299 -10.56 -14.00 3.21
C THR A 299 -9.16 -14.46 2.78
N ASP A 300 -8.81 -14.34 1.51
CA ASP A 300 -7.44 -14.41 1.02
C ASP A 300 -7.27 -13.58 -0.26
N GLY A 301 -6.12 -12.95 -0.41
CA GLY A 301 -5.84 -12.08 -1.54
C GLY A 301 -6.72 -10.82 -1.55
N ASP A 302 -7.12 -10.33 -0.39
CA ASP A 302 -7.83 -9.06 -0.23
C ASP A 302 -6.86 -7.88 -0.13
N GLU A 303 -7.41 -6.70 -0.26
CA GLU A 303 -6.65 -5.46 -0.33
C GLU A 303 -6.02 -5.07 1.00
N ILE A 304 -6.78 -5.09 2.11
CA ILE A 304 -6.28 -4.61 3.40
C ILE A 304 -5.13 -5.47 3.93
N ASP A 305 -5.18 -6.77 3.67
CA ASP A 305 -4.08 -7.68 4.01
C ASP A 305 -2.82 -7.37 3.20
N TRP A 306 -2.97 -7.04 1.90
CA TRP A 306 -1.85 -6.64 1.06
C TRP A 306 -1.28 -5.26 1.45
N MET A 307 -2.13 -4.28 1.71
CA MET A 307 -1.73 -2.93 2.13
C MET A 307 -0.86 -2.98 3.38
N TYR A 308 -1.28 -3.74 4.39
CA TYR A 308 -0.49 -3.87 5.61
C TYR A 308 0.66 -4.86 5.46
N GLY A 309 0.44 -6.06 4.94
CA GLY A 309 1.44 -7.13 4.89
C GLY A 309 2.67 -6.77 4.04
N VAL A 310 2.47 -5.97 2.96
CA VAL A 310 3.55 -5.57 2.04
C VAL A 310 4.08 -4.17 2.34
N HIS A 311 3.20 -3.22 2.71
CA HIS A 311 3.55 -1.80 2.79
C HIS A 311 3.50 -1.22 4.20
N ARG A 312 2.99 -1.97 5.19
CA ARG A 312 2.76 -1.47 6.56
C ARG A 312 1.82 -0.26 6.61
N ILE A 313 0.90 -0.18 5.66
CA ILE A 313 -0.17 0.81 5.66
C ILE A 313 -1.25 0.35 6.64
N PHE A 314 -1.66 1.21 7.57
CA PHE A 314 -2.77 0.92 8.48
C PHE A 314 -4.09 1.00 7.72
N SER A 315 -4.51 -0.14 7.18
CA SER A 315 -5.62 -0.30 6.25
C SER A 315 -6.86 -0.84 6.95
N PHE A 316 -8.04 -0.30 6.59
CA PHE A 316 -9.32 -0.70 7.15
C PHE A 316 -10.35 -0.89 6.04
N THR A 317 -11.18 -1.93 6.14
CA THR A 317 -12.43 -2.01 5.39
C THR A 317 -13.55 -1.39 6.21
N TRP A 318 -14.28 -0.45 5.62
CA TRP A 318 -15.53 0.03 6.19
C TRP A 318 -16.69 -0.56 5.41
N GLU A 319 -17.41 -1.50 6.05
CA GLU A 319 -18.68 -2.00 5.57
C GLU A 319 -19.76 -1.00 5.97
N LEU A 320 -20.22 -0.19 5.03
CA LEU A 320 -21.16 0.90 5.28
C LEU A 320 -22.57 0.38 5.58
N TYR A 321 -23.50 1.31 5.82
CA TYR A 321 -24.95 1.04 5.92
C TYR A 321 -25.46 0.26 4.69
N PRO A 322 -26.49 -0.63 4.87
CA PRO A 322 -27.20 -0.94 6.11
C PRO A 322 -26.51 -2.03 6.93
N THR A 323 -26.97 -2.18 8.19
CA THR A 323 -26.66 -3.38 8.99
C THR A 323 -27.08 -4.63 8.23
N GLU A 324 -26.27 -5.68 8.27
CA GLU A 324 -26.49 -6.91 7.54
C GLU A 324 -27.93 -7.46 7.72
N LYS A 325 -28.58 -7.74 6.59
CA LYS A 325 -29.86 -8.43 6.53
C LYS A 325 -29.73 -9.65 5.63
N PRO A 326 -30.43 -10.75 5.90
CA PRO A 326 -30.25 -12.02 5.18
C PRO A 326 -30.84 -12.04 3.75
N THR A 327 -30.88 -10.90 3.03
CA THR A 327 -31.38 -10.83 1.66
C THR A 327 -30.45 -10.03 0.76
N VAL A 328 -29.94 -10.63 -0.30
CA VAL A 328 -29.01 -10.02 -1.26
C VAL A 328 -29.51 -8.68 -1.84
N TRP A 329 -30.80 -8.48 -1.89
CA TRP A 329 -31.42 -7.34 -2.59
C TRP A 329 -31.70 -6.14 -1.69
N GLY A 330 -31.87 -6.33 -0.38
CA GLY A 330 -32.14 -5.22 0.55
C GLY A 330 -30.89 -4.62 1.15
N ASP A 331 -29.73 -5.24 0.92
CA ASP A 331 -28.53 -4.99 1.68
C ASP A 331 -27.53 -4.10 0.93
N HIS A 332 -27.50 -4.14 -0.42
CA HIS A 332 -26.58 -3.36 -1.25
C HIS A 332 -27.20 -2.15 -1.94
N TYR A 333 -28.52 -2.01 -1.90
CA TYR A 333 -29.25 -0.95 -2.58
C TYR A 333 -30.19 -0.21 -1.60
N PRO A 334 -29.64 0.51 -0.61
CA PRO A 334 -30.47 1.36 0.22
C PRO A 334 -31.10 2.46 -0.62
N ALA A 335 -32.32 2.87 -0.27
CA ALA A 335 -33.02 3.95 -0.94
C ALA A 335 -32.16 5.23 -0.94
N ASP A 336 -32.20 6.01 -2.00
CA ASP A 336 -31.31 7.14 -2.26
C ASP A 336 -31.45 8.27 -1.23
N GLU A 337 -32.60 8.41 -0.55
CA GLU A 337 -32.76 9.34 0.58
C GLU A 337 -31.86 8.99 1.78
N ARG A 338 -31.27 7.79 1.79
CA ARG A 338 -30.30 7.38 2.81
C ARG A 338 -28.89 7.86 2.53
N ILE A 339 -28.57 8.28 1.33
CA ILE A 339 -27.21 8.74 0.95
C ILE A 339 -26.75 9.84 1.91
N ALA A 340 -27.43 10.97 1.93
CA ALA A 340 -27.00 12.13 2.71
C ALA A 340 -26.85 11.84 4.23
N PRO A 341 -27.83 11.23 4.93
CA PRO A 341 -27.67 10.95 6.36
C PRO A 341 -26.60 9.88 6.65
N GLN A 342 -26.40 8.88 5.78
CA GLN A 342 -25.46 7.80 6.05
C GLN A 342 -24.02 8.20 5.70
N THR A 343 -23.79 9.00 4.66
CA THR A 343 -22.46 9.54 4.36
C THR A 343 -22.04 10.58 5.42
N ALA A 344 -22.93 11.48 5.82
CA ALA A 344 -22.67 12.46 6.88
C ALA A 344 -22.40 11.81 8.25
N ARG A 345 -23.00 10.66 8.55
CA ARG A 345 -22.73 9.88 9.77
C ARG A 345 -21.25 9.55 9.94
N ASN A 346 -20.54 9.34 8.84
CA ASN A 346 -19.12 8.98 8.84
C ASN A 346 -18.15 10.18 8.95
N ARG A 347 -18.65 11.43 8.91
CA ARG A 347 -17.81 12.64 8.93
C ARG A 347 -16.72 12.62 9.99
N ASN A 348 -17.10 12.41 11.24
CA ASN A 348 -16.13 12.46 12.35
C ASN A 348 -15.15 11.29 12.35
N ALA A 349 -15.58 10.14 11.88
CA ALA A 349 -14.73 8.96 11.69
C ALA A 349 -13.69 9.18 10.58
N LEU A 350 -14.10 9.76 9.44
CA LEU A 350 -13.19 10.15 8.35
C LEU A 350 -12.14 11.14 8.82
N LEU A 351 -12.56 12.26 9.43
CA LEU A 351 -11.63 13.27 9.94
C LEU A 351 -10.67 12.70 10.99
N TYR A 352 -11.14 11.76 11.81
CA TYR A 352 -10.28 11.07 12.78
C TYR A 352 -9.21 10.22 12.08
N VAL A 353 -9.59 9.38 11.09
CA VAL A 353 -8.62 8.53 10.39
C VAL A 353 -7.62 9.38 9.58
N ILE A 354 -8.07 10.43 8.89
CA ILE A 354 -7.19 11.37 8.20
C ILE A 354 -6.21 12.03 9.18
N ASN A 355 -6.67 12.44 10.34
CA ASN A 355 -5.82 13.05 11.37
C ASN A 355 -4.80 12.04 11.95
N VAL A 356 -5.28 10.91 12.46
CA VAL A 356 -4.42 9.92 13.11
C VAL A 356 -3.52 9.21 12.11
N GLY A 357 -3.95 9.10 10.85
CA GLY A 357 -3.19 8.52 9.75
C GLY A 357 -1.84 9.18 9.50
N GLY A 358 -1.68 10.46 9.88
CA GLY A 358 -0.35 11.09 9.87
C GLY A 358 0.70 10.40 10.72
N CYS A 359 0.29 9.75 11.79
CA CYS A 359 1.06 8.74 12.52
C CYS A 359 0.09 7.85 13.33
N PRO A 360 -0.23 6.66 12.86
CA PRO A 360 -1.18 5.74 13.49
C PRO A 360 -0.87 5.39 14.95
N TYR A 361 0.40 5.34 15.33
CA TYR A 361 0.85 5.04 16.69
C TYR A 361 0.43 6.07 17.74
N ARG A 362 -0.10 7.24 17.32
CA ARG A 362 -0.77 8.19 18.23
C ARG A 362 -1.97 7.56 18.93
N ALA A 363 -2.66 6.64 18.27
CA ALA A 363 -3.82 5.96 18.81
C ALA A 363 -3.51 5.16 20.10
N ILE A 364 -2.26 4.77 20.29
CA ILE A 364 -1.78 4.01 21.46
C ILE A 364 -0.78 4.80 22.33
N GLY A 365 -0.67 6.13 22.11
CA GLY A 365 0.24 6.99 22.88
C GLY A 365 1.73 6.80 22.62
N GLN A 366 2.12 6.12 21.53
CA GLN A 366 3.53 5.86 21.17
C GLN A 366 4.11 6.94 20.23
N THR A 367 3.61 8.16 20.31
CA THR A 367 4.00 9.25 19.41
C THR A 367 5.50 9.51 19.44
N LYS A 368 6.09 9.66 20.64
CA LYS A 368 7.52 9.95 20.76
C LYS A 368 8.38 8.88 20.12
N ALA A 369 8.10 7.63 20.40
CA ALA A 369 8.94 6.51 19.99
C ALA A 369 8.79 6.15 18.50
N LEU A 370 7.58 6.27 17.92
CA LEU A 370 7.26 5.67 16.62
C LEU A 370 6.76 6.66 15.56
N CYS A 371 6.60 7.95 15.90
CA CYS A 371 6.17 8.98 14.96
C CYS A 371 7.30 9.92 14.52
N GLY A 372 8.54 9.54 14.68
CA GLY A 372 9.68 10.29 14.18
C GLY A 372 9.86 10.17 12.66
N PRO A 373 10.87 10.80 12.09
CA PRO A 373 11.10 10.82 10.65
C PRO A 373 11.47 9.45 10.07
N PHE A 374 11.86 8.50 10.90
CA PHE A 374 12.22 7.15 10.47
C PHE A 374 11.85 6.10 11.53
N TYR A 375 11.22 5.04 11.08
CA TYR A 375 11.02 3.80 11.83
C TYR A 375 11.06 2.60 10.88
N ASP A 376 11.86 1.61 11.22
CA ASP A 376 11.98 0.36 10.49
C ASP A 376 12.09 -0.81 11.49
N ASP A 377 11.06 -1.65 11.53
CA ASP A 377 11.03 -2.92 12.26
C ASP A 377 11.69 -4.07 11.49
N LEU A 378 12.25 -3.78 10.32
CA LEU A 378 12.92 -4.70 9.40
C LEU A 378 12.02 -5.82 8.85
N GLU A 379 10.72 -5.78 9.07
CA GLU A 379 9.78 -6.79 8.58
C GLU A 379 9.55 -6.73 7.07
N ILE A 380 9.70 -5.54 6.48
CA ILE A 380 9.65 -5.32 5.03
C ILE A 380 11.00 -4.79 4.52
N SER A 381 11.21 -4.82 3.20
CA SER A 381 12.41 -4.20 2.61
C SER A 381 12.19 -2.71 2.43
N ARG A 382 12.96 -1.88 3.14
CA ARG A 382 12.95 -0.42 3.01
C ARG A 382 14.19 0.12 2.30
N GLY A 383 14.80 -0.67 1.41
CA GLY A 383 15.90 -0.20 0.57
C GLY A 383 17.27 -0.11 1.24
N TRP A 384 17.48 -0.81 2.36
CA TRP A 384 18.83 -0.95 2.92
C TRP A 384 19.78 -1.59 1.92
N GLN A 385 20.96 -1.04 1.80
CA GLN A 385 22.03 -1.50 0.90
C GLN A 385 23.10 -2.27 1.69
N VAL A 386 23.38 -3.48 1.27
CA VAL A 386 24.52 -4.27 1.75
C VAL A 386 25.73 -3.93 0.91
N ASN A 387 26.91 -3.75 1.54
CA ASN A 387 28.16 -3.37 0.88
C ASN A 387 28.00 -2.11 -0.01
N PRO A 388 27.46 -0.99 0.52
CA PRO A 388 27.08 0.17 -0.28
C PRO A 388 28.24 0.83 -1.00
N ASP A 389 29.47 0.68 -0.49
CA ASP A 389 30.69 1.33 -1.01
C ASP A 389 31.58 0.35 -1.81
N GLY A 390 31.19 -0.93 -1.90
CA GLY A 390 31.97 -1.97 -2.54
C GLY A 390 33.29 -2.30 -1.84
N THR A 391 33.44 -1.93 -0.55
CA THR A 391 34.68 -2.05 0.22
C THR A 391 34.64 -3.12 1.33
N ASP A 392 33.53 -3.86 1.43
CA ASP A 392 33.43 -4.97 2.38
C ASP A 392 34.39 -6.09 2.01
N THR A 393 34.92 -6.75 3.02
CA THR A 393 35.89 -7.82 2.88
C THR A 393 35.35 -9.17 3.38
N ALA A 394 34.09 -9.19 3.86
CA ALA A 394 33.50 -10.41 4.39
C ALA A 394 33.48 -11.53 3.35
N THR A 395 34.14 -12.64 3.65
CA THR A 395 34.11 -13.88 2.86
C THR A 395 32.96 -14.78 3.26
N ARG A 396 32.44 -14.59 4.47
CA ARG A 396 31.28 -15.26 5.09
C ARG A 396 30.56 -14.25 6.00
N GLY A 397 29.34 -14.59 6.37
CA GLY A 397 28.61 -13.86 7.39
C GLY A 397 28.23 -12.43 7.02
N ALA A 398 28.17 -12.07 5.74
CA ALA A 398 27.70 -10.75 5.33
C ALA A 398 26.27 -10.48 5.83
N TRP A 399 25.99 -9.21 6.15
CA TRP A 399 24.64 -8.78 6.55
C TRP A 399 23.56 -9.28 5.60
N SER A 400 22.51 -9.82 6.14
CA SER A 400 21.32 -10.16 5.39
C SER A 400 20.05 -9.98 6.22
N ARG A 401 18.98 -9.49 5.59
CA ARG A 401 17.66 -9.36 6.21
C ARG A 401 16.87 -10.65 6.09
N GLY A 402 16.27 -11.11 7.17
CA GLY A 402 15.38 -12.28 7.15
C GLY A 402 15.16 -12.88 8.52
N VAL A 403 14.53 -14.05 8.55
CA VAL A 403 14.32 -14.82 9.79
C VAL A 403 15.69 -15.35 10.26
N PRO A 404 16.15 -15.01 11.47
CA PRO A 404 17.44 -15.47 11.95
C PRO A 404 17.40 -16.95 12.32
N GLY A 405 18.50 -17.65 12.07
CA GLY A 405 18.77 -18.97 12.62
C GLY A 405 19.54 -18.85 13.93
N GLY A 406 19.23 -19.70 14.92
CA GLY A 406 19.99 -19.71 16.17
C GLY A 406 21.26 -20.52 16.05
N THR A 407 22.36 -20.05 16.71
CA THR A 407 23.57 -20.82 16.91
C THR A 407 24.08 -20.63 18.33
N SER A 408 24.86 -21.60 18.84
CA SER A 408 25.42 -21.56 20.20
C SER A 408 26.79 -22.24 20.28
N THR A 409 27.60 -21.77 21.20
CA THR A 409 28.86 -22.40 21.57
C THR A 409 29.00 -22.51 23.09
N GLY A 410 29.45 -23.63 23.60
CA GLY A 410 29.60 -23.83 25.04
C GLY A 410 28.33 -23.64 25.88
N GLY A 411 27.15 -23.82 25.28
CA GLY A 411 25.86 -23.58 25.93
C GLY A 411 25.38 -22.11 25.89
N HIS A 412 26.13 -21.22 25.27
CA HIS A 412 25.80 -19.79 25.13
C HIS A 412 25.33 -19.48 23.71
N ALA A 413 24.24 -18.75 23.57
CA ALA A 413 23.74 -18.31 22.27
C ALA A 413 24.71 -17.27 21.67
N MET A 414 25.17 -17.52 20.44
CA MET A 414 25.99 -16.58 19.68
C MET A 414 25.16 -15.84 18.62
N GLN A 415 24.20 -16.53 18.03
CA GLN A 415 23.13 -15.89 17.22
C GLN A 415 21.78 -16.30 17.80
N LEU A 416 20.90 -15.35 17.98
CA LEU A 416 19.55 -15.60 18.49
C LEU A 416 18.65 -16.15 17.37
N ALA A 417 17.87 -17.18 17.68
CA ALA A 417 16.83 -17.71 16.78
C ALA A 417 15.55 -16.84 16.78
N ARG A 418 15.61 -15.68 17.41
CA ARG A 418 14.48 -14.76 17.56
C ARG A 418 14.94 -13.33 17.38
N THR A 419 14.20 -12.57 16.64
CA THR A 419 14.28 -11.12 16.49
C THR A 419 13.94 -10.40 17.81
N ALA A 420 14.22 -9.14 17.91
CA ALA A 420 13.77 -8.31 19.02
C ALA A 420 12.27 -8.01 18.89
N SER A 421 11.79 -7.80 17.64
CA SER A 421 10.38 -7.66 17.33
C SER A 421 10.05 -8.40 16.03
N GLY A 422 8.79 -8.75 15.78
CA GLY A 422 8.38 -9.41 14.55
C GLY A 422 9.09 -10.74 14.26
N THR A 423 9.50 -10.93 12.99
CA THR A 423 10.10 -12.19 12.51
C THR A 423 11.42 -12.02 11.76
N LYS A 424 11.78 -10.81 11.35
CA LYS A 424 12.98 -10.52 10.56
C LYS A 424 13.82 -9.45 11.21
N ASP A 425 15.12 -9.60 11.05
CA ASP A 425 16.15 -8.64 11.43
C ASP A 425 17.21 -8.53 10.34
N PHE A 426 18.19 -7.68 10.52
CA PHE A 426 19.49 -7.82 9.85
C PHE A 426 20.43 -8.56 10.79
N ALA A 427 20.97 -9.70 10.33
CA ALA A 427 21.99 -10.45 11.06
C ALA A 427 23.15 -10.82 10.14
N THR A 428 24.35 -10.89 10.72
CA THR A 428 25.50 -11.59 10.16
C THR A 428 25.25 -13.10 10.27
N GLY A 429 25.82 -13.93 9.40
CA GLY A 429 25.71 -15.39 9.54
C GLY A 429 24.28 -15.95 9.64
N ARG A 430 23.27 -15.25 9.18
CA ARG A 430 21.84 -15.54 9.36
C ARG A 430 21.42 -17.01 9.13
N PRO A 431 21.99 -17.78 8.16
CA PRO A 431 21.63 -19.18 8.00
C PRO A 431 21.88 -20.04 9.24
N ALA A 432 22.85 -19.67 10.08
CA ALA A 432 23.23 -20.34 11.32
C ALA A 432 23.17 -21.89 11.27
N GLY A 433 23.21 -22.59 12.36
CA GLY A 433 23.08 -24.04 12.38
C GLY A 433 23.81 -24.66 13.57
N THR A 434 23.99 -25.98 13.52
CA THR A 434 24.67 -26.71 14.59
C THR A 434 26.18 -26.45 14.68
N ASN A 435 26.77 -25.94 13.57
CA ASN A 435 28.19 -25.52 13.58
C ASN A 435 28.25 -23.97 13.61
N PRO A 436 28.59 -23.37 14.74
CA PRO A 436 28.64 -21.92 14.90
C PRO A 436 29.65 -21.24 13.96
N ASN A 437 30.73 -21.94 13.58
CA ASN A 437 31.77 -21.39 12.70
C ASN A 437 31.44 -21.55 11.19
N ALA A 438 30.29 -22.06 10.82
CA ALA A 438 29.97 -22.29 9.40
C ALA A 438 29.55 -21.01 8.67
N TYR A 439 28.90 -20.09 9.37
CA TYR A 439 28.30 -18.87 8.82
C TYR A 439 28.66 -17.60 9.58
N ASP A 440 29.49 -17.70 10.63
CA ASP A 440 30.01 -16.56 11.38
C ASP A 440 30.66 -15.52 10.45
N LEU A 441 30.74 -14.30 10.91
CA LEU A 441 31.39 -13.23 10.16
C LEU A 441 32.88 -13.53 10.01
N ASP A 442 33.43 -13.34 8.81
CA ASP A 442 34.85 -13.39 8.48
C ASP A 442 35.18 -12.24 7.55
N GLY A 443 35.78 -11.18 8.08
CA GLY A 443 36.03 -9.91 7.42
C GLY A 443 35.09 -8.77 7.88
N LYS A 444 34.89 -7.77 7.05
CA LYS A 444 34.06 -6.59 7.31
C LYS A 444 32.78 -6.63 6.47
N THR A 445 31.64 -6.33 7.07
CA THR A 445 30.37 -6.18 6.36
C THR A 445 29.61 -4.95 6.81
N THR A 446 28.96 -4.26 5.88
CA THR A 446 28.31 -2.96 6.08
C THR A 446 26.90 -2.95 5.50
N ILE A 447 25.95 -2.32 6.21
CA ILE A 447 24.63 -1.95 5.65
C ILE A 447 24.39 -0.47 5.84
N ARG A 448 23.68 0.15 4.85
CA ARG A 448 23.34 1.56 4.83
C ARG A 448 21.86 1.76 4.52
N SER A 449 21.21 2.62 5.33
CA SER A 449 19.81 2.97 5.13
C SER A 449 19.58 3.78 3.84
N VAL A 450 18.31 3.95 3.46
CA VAL A 450 17.88 5.02 2.54
C VAL A 450 18.21 6.40 3.14
N PRO A 451 18.27 7.47 2.31
CA PRO A 451 18.37 8.84 2.81
C PRO A 451 17.15 9.21 3.68
N ILE A 452 17.41 9.86 4.81
CA ILE A 452 16.41 10.29 5.79
C ILE A 452 16.55 11.78 6.00
N GLN A 453 15.50 12.56 5.70
CA GLN A 453 15.48 14.00 5.97
C GLN A 453 15.21 14.22 7.46
N LEU A 454 16.16 14.85 8.16
CA LEU A 454 15.98 15.21 9.57
C LEU A 454 15.25 16.55 9.70
N PRO A 455 14.37 16.70 10.70
CA PRO A 455 13.78 18.00 11.03
C PRO A 455 14.82 18.96 11.64
N ALA A 456 14.45 20.23 11.77
CA ALA A 456 15.29 21.25 12.41
C ALA A 456 15.63 20.90 13.87
N THR A 457 14.81 20.13 14.53
CA THR A 457 15.04 19.59 15.88
C THR A 457 14.83 18.07 15.85
N PRO A 458 15.83 17.27 15.44
CA PRO A 458 15.71 15.83 15.39
C PRO A 458 15.73 15.20 16.79
N GLY A 459 14.91 14.20 16.99
CA GLY A 459 15.05 13.30 18.14
C GLY A 459 16.26 12.36 17.97
N PRO A 460 16.51 11.51 18.96
CA PRO A 460 17.65 10.60 18.93
C PRO A 460 17.41 9.40 17.99
N LEU A 461 18.50 8.89 17.42
CA LEU A 461 18.54 7.54 16.84
C LEU A 461 18.48 6.51 17.97
N SER A 462 17.57 5.53 17.86
CA SER A 462 17.46 4.39 18.77
C SER A 462 17.38 3.11 17.94
N PHE A 463 18.08 2.05 18.36
CA PHE A 463 18.04 0.73 17.72
C PHE A 463 18.30 -0.37 18.73
N LEU A 464 17.85 -1.59 18.43
CA LEU A 464 18.23 -2.81 19.14
C LEU A 464 19.34 -3.51 18.36
N TYR A 465 20.30 -4.08 19.10
CA TYR A 465 21.42 -4.82 18.50
C TYR A 465 21.96 -5.87 19.46
N TYR A 466 22.75 -6.76 18.94
CA TYR A 466 23.76 -7.52 19.71
C TYR A 466 25.05 -7.62 18.90
N PHE A 467 26.17 -7.76 19.63
CA PHE A 467 27.48 -8.09 19.08
C PHE A 467 28.08 -9.21 19.95
N ALA A 468 27.90 -10.44 19.49
CA ALA A 468 28.32 -11.64 20.23
C ALA A 468 29.68 -12.14 19.72
N HIS A 469 30.56 -12.52 20.64
CA HIS A 469 31.89 -12.95 20.26
C HIS A 469 32.52 -13.91 21.26
N THR A 470 33.53 -14.69 20.79
CA THR A 470 34.39 -15.54 21.61
C THR A 470 35.85 -15.24 21.32
N ASN A 471 36.67 -15.05 22.38
CA ASN A 471 38.12 -14.82 22.25
C ASN A 471 38.50 -13.77 21.17
N SER A 472 37.74 -12.72 21.10
CA SER A 472 37.86 -11.64 20.12
C SER A 472 38.93 -10.61 20.56
N SER A 473 39.12 -9.58 19.74
CA SER A 473 40.07 -8.49 19.99
C SER A 473 39.43 -7.13 19.74
N PHE A 474 40.11 -6.05 20.09
CA PHE A 474 39.64 -4.70 19.80
C PHE A 474 39.59 -4.37 18.28
N MET A 475 40.19 -5.19 17.43
CA MET A 475 40.10 -5.08 15.97
C MET A 475 38.74 -5.54 15.45
N ASP A 476 38.09 -6.42 16.18
CA ASP A 476 36.76 -6.92 15.89
C ASP A 476 35.78 -5.97 16.57
N ASN A 477 34.81 -5.49 15.85
CA ASN A 477 33.93 -4.45 16.38
C ASN A 477 32.59 -4.37 15.64
N PHE A 478 31.62 -3.80 16.35
CA PHE A 478 30.37 -3.30 15.81
C PHE A 478 30.37 -1.78 15.89
N THR A 479 30.11 -1.11 14.78
CA THR A 479 30.05 0.35 14.73
C THR A 479 28.78 0.87 14.08
N VAL A 480 28.35 2.06 14.53
CA VAL A 480 27.24 2.79 13.94
C VAL A 480 27.73 4.18 13.57
N SER A 481 27.44 4.58 12.34
CA SER A 481 27.83 5.89 11.83
C SER A 481 26.64 6.60 11.19
N ILE A 482 26.71 7.92 11.17
CA ILE A 482 25.84 8.77 10.35
C ILE A 482 26.67 9.26 9.15
N GLU A 483 26.11 9.09 7.97
CA GLU A 483 26.64 9.62 6.72
C GLU A 483 25.79 10.80 6.27
N ALA A 484 26.41 11.97 6.10
CA ALA A 484 25.77 13.20 5.67
C ALA A 484 26.74 14.00 4.80
N GLY A 485 26.28 14.51 3.64
CA GLY A 485 27.10 15.30 2.73
C GLY A 485 28.40 14.61 2.30
N GLY A 486 28.39 13.27 2.17
CA GLY A 486 29.57 12.46 1.83
C GLY A 486 30.55 12.23 2.99
N THR A 487 30.25 12.71 4.19
CA THR A 487 31.06 12.49 5.39
C THR A 487 30.42 11.45 6.29
N ARG A 488 31.19 10.43 6.69
CA ARG A 488 30.77 9.39 7.64
C ARG A 488 31.33 9.68 9.01
N THR A 489 30.49 9.83 10.02
CA THR A 489 30.85 10.10 11.41
C THR A 489 30.38 8.98 12.30
N GLU A 490 31.30 8.31 13.00
CA GLU A 490 30.98 7.27 13.96
C GLU A 490 30.30 7.86 15.21
N ILE A 491 29.18 7.26 15.62
CA ILE A 491 28.39 7.68 16.78
C ILE A 491 28.28 6.60 17.86
N TYR A 492 28.62 5.37 17.52
CA TYR A 492 28.66 4.25 18.45
C TYR A 492 29.69 3.21 18.02
N ARG A 493 30.39 2.65 19.02
CA ARG A 493 31.32 1.52 18.84
C ARG A 493 31.25 0.57 20.02
N GLU A 494 31.24 -0.73 19.73
CA GLU A 494 31.53 -1.79 20.65
C GLU A 494 32.68 -2.63 20.10
N ASN A 495 33.71 -2.84 20.91
CA ASN A 495 34.86 -3.64 20.52
C ASN A 495 34.76 -5.03 21.10
N GLY A 496 35.24 -6.02 20.36
CA GLY A 496 35.45 -7.35 20.86
C GLY A 496 36.46 -7.41 22.00
N THR A 497 36.35 -8.46 22.83
CA THR A 497 37.22 -8.73 23.94
C THR A 497 37.61 -10.21 23.97
N HIS A 498 38.61 -10.58 24.79
CA HIS A 498 38.99 -11.98 24.98
C HIS A 498 37.94 -12.80 25.76
N LEU A 499 36.98 -12.15 26.39
CA LEU A 499 35.90 -12.81 27.11
C LEU A 499 34.80 -13.26 26.15
N LEU A 500 34.10 -14.31 26.51
CA LEU A 500 32.88 -14.71 25.85
C LEU A 500 31.79 -13.64 26.11
N ASP A 501 31.20 -13.09 25.07
CA ASP A 501 30.01 -12.24 25.13
C ASP A 501 28.88 -12.88 24.31
N PRO A 502 27.86 -13.49 24.95
CA PRO A 502 26.78 -14.15 24.26
C PRO A 502 25.76 -13.14 23.72
N ALA A 503 25.08 -13.52 22.64
CA ALA A 503 24.05 -12.71 22.02
C ALA A 503 22.91 -12.38 22.98
N ARG A 504 22.58 -11.09 23.10
CA ARG A 504 21.41 -10.58 23.83
C ARG A 504 21.03 -9.20 23.28
N TRP A 505 19.78 -9.01 23.02
CA TRP A 505 19.29 -7.72 22.54
C TRP A 505 19.56 -6.61 23.57
N ALA A 506 20.23 -5.55 23.13
CA ALA A 506 20.48 -4.33 23.88
C ALA A 506 20.01 -3.11 23.08
N ARG A 507 19.53 -2.09 23.79
CA ARG A 507 19.12 -0.83 23.17
C ARG A 507 20.23 0.20 23.24
N VAL A 508 20.52 0.84 22.11
CA VAL A 508 21.40 2.01 22.03
C VAL A 508 20.57 3.23 21.60
N THR A 509 20.87 4.37 22.20
CA THR A 509 20.28 5.67 21.83
C THR A 509 21.39 6.69 21.65
N ARG A 510 21.37 7.46 20.55
CA ARG A 510 22.39 8.47 20.20
C ARG A 510 21.73 9.75 19.69
N PRO A 511 22.16 10.93 20.17
CA PRO A 511 21.62 12.20 19.69
C PRO A 511 22.02 12.47 18.23
N LEU A 512 21.12 13.10 17.49
CA LEU A 512 21.32 13.48 16.09
C LEU A 512 21.33 15.01 15.87
N THR A 513 21.44 15.79 16.93
CA THR A 513 21.38 17.26 16.87
C THR A 513 22.45 17.89 15.98
N ALA A 514 23.60 17.23 15.82
CA ALA A 514 24.67 17.69 14.93
C ALA A 514 24.28 17.71 13.43
N TRP A 515 23.24 16.96 13.06
CA TRP A 515 22.75 16.83 11.68
C TRP A 515 21.36 17.43 11.50
N ALA A 516 20.90 18.30 12.38
CA ALA A 516 19.60 18.95 12.28
C ALA A 516 19.38 19.59 10.89
N GLY A 517 18.23 19.33 10.28
CA GLY A 517 17.87 19.83 8.95
C GLY A 517 18.60 19.20 7.77
N GLN A 518 19.47 18.22 7.99
CA GLN A 518 20.24 17.56 6.93
C GLN A 518 19.56 16.24 6.50
N SER A 519 19.87 15.81 5.28
CA SER A 519 19.61 14.46 4.81
C SER A 519 20.75 13.54 5.28
N VAL A 520 20.41 12.48 6.00
CA VAL A 520 21.39 11.54 6.58
C VAL A 520 21.10 10.11 6.18
N GLN A 521 22.11 9.24 6.27
CA GLN A 521 21.97 7.79 6.17
C GLN A 521 22.59 7.14 7.41
N ILE A 522 21.94 6.10 7.92
CA ILE A 522 22.42 5.30 9.05
C ILE A 522 23.26 4.18 8.48
N VAL A 523 24.46 3.96 9.03
CA VAL A 523 25.38 2.92 8.60
C VAL A 523 25.71 2.03 9.78
N PHE A 524 25.41 0.72 9.65
CA PHE A 524 25.87 -0.31 10.60
C PHE A 524 27.00 -1.11 9.95
N GLN A 525 28.05 -1.37 10.70
CA GLN A 525 29.17 -2.20 10.29
C GLN A 525 29.52 -3.20 11.38
N ALA A 526 29.74 -4.44 10.99
CA ALA A 526 30.37 -5.47 11.82
C ALA A 526 31.69 -5.91 11.19
N SER A 527 32.67 -6.20 12.03
CA SER A 527 34.02 -6.57 11.60
C SER A 527 34.60 -7.71 12.42
N ASP A 528 35.16 -8.71 11.75
CA ASP A 528 36.07 -9.72 12.24
C ASP A 528 37.38 -9.58 11.44
N LEU A 529 38.36 -8.85 12.01
CA LEU A 529 39.60 -8.47 11.31
C LEU A 529 40.85 -9.04 11.98
N GLY A 530 40.67 -9.74 13.08
CA GLY A 530 41.74 -10.35 13.86
C GLY A 530 42.07 -11.78 13.48
N THR A 531 42.37 -12.59 14.48
CA THR A 531 42.48 -14.06 14.36
C THR A 531 41.05 -14.61 14.22
N ASN A 532 40.90 -15.68 13.44
CA ASN A 532 39.59 -16.31 13.19
C ASN A 532 38.85 -16.62 14.53
N ASN A 533 37.84 -15.82 14.82
CA ASN A 533 37.03 -15.85 16.03
C ASN A 533 35.58 -16.12 15.63
N LEU A 534 34.73 -16.44 16.58
CA LEU A 534 33.29 -16.48 16.34
C LEU A 534 32.72 -15.07 16.59
N ILE A 535 32.28 -14.39 15.54
CA ILE A 535 31.65 -13.07 15.58
C ILE A 535 30.28 -13.13 14.96
N GLU A 536 29.28 -12.69 15.73
CA GLU A 536 27.91 -12.54 15.26
C GLU A 536 27.33 -11.18 15.67
N ALA A 537 26.63 -10.53 14.76
CA ALA A 537 25.94 -9.27 15.04
C ALA A 537 24.53 -9.26 14.46
N ALA A 538 23.63 -8.56 15.11
CA ALA A 538 22.32 -8.28 14.55
C ALA A 538 21.83 -6.89 14.94
N VAL A 539 20.90 -6.38 14.14
CA VAL A 539 20.22 -5.09 14.34
C VAL A 539 18.73 -5.26 14.11
N ASP A 540 17.92 -4.60 14.93
CA ASP A 540 16.46 -4.59 14.84
C ASP A 540 15.88 -3.27 15.36
N ASP A 541 14.60 -2.97 15.05
CA ASP A 541 13.86 -1.81 15.59
C ASP A 541 14.60 -0.48 15.44
N VAL A 542 15.08 -0.15 14.25
CA VAL A 542 15.83 1.08 13.99
C VAL A 542 14.85 2.25 13.84
N ARG A 543 15.04 3.31 14.65
CA ARG A 543 14.18 4.48 14.59
C ARG A 543 14.90 5.78 14.95
N ILE A 544 14.43 6.87 14.35
CA ILE A 544 14.72 8.23 14.79
C ILE A 544 13.45 8.73 15.47
N GLU A 545 13.52 8.92 16.77
CA GLU A 545 12.36 9.28 17.59
C GLU A 545 11.93 10.76 17.32
N GLN A 546 10.75 11.15 17.82
CA GLN A 546 10.41 12.56 17.92
C GLN A 546 11.24 13.23 19.05
N PRO A 547 11.49 14.52 18.96
CA PRO A 547 12.23 15.27 19.97
C PRO A 547 11.56 15.26 21.35
#